data_880a78cccbb6f62faae454978a4ce9d2
#
_entry.id   880a78cccbb6f62faae454978a4ce9d2
#
_cell.length_a   1.000
_cell.length_b   1.000
_cell.length_c   1.000
_cell.angle_alpha   90.00
_cell.angle_beta   90.00
_cell.angle_gamma   90.00
#
_symmetry.space_group_name_H-M   'P 1'
#
loop_
_entity.id
_entity.type
_entity.pdbx_description
1 polymer ?
#
loop_
_entity_poly.entity_id
_entity_poly.type
_entity_poly.pdbx_seq_one_letter_code
_entity_poly.pdbx_strand_id
1 'polypeptide(L)'
;MYQRIPPVTRILLLVNTITFVALLFLGPLGDLILGTCSLYPVLYSSGGTLHVNPFFMPHQLLTYMFLHANLMHLFFNMFSLWMFGRIIEEVFGSKRFLIFYLICGVGAGLCQEVWQIIGGVPPYAATIGASGACYGILLAFGLTFPNERIMLLIPPIPIKAKWLIIGYVALELYLSVNSNGNIAHIAHVGGMLFGWLCMIAWRMWPRRRYSFTRWDNRVMVDEARPGFFKRTWSKVKGLFRRKPKLQVKGGAAFRDRNADYEYNLRKKQEATSARPDPEQQARIDRILEKVKRSGYDSLTADEKRELFRSSRN
;
A
#
# COMPACT_ATOMS: atom_id res chain seq x y z
N MET A 1 0.31 -13.74 -19.90
CA MET A 1 -1.04 -13.16 -19.66
C MET A 1 -0.86 -11.73 -19.19
N TYR A 2 -1.22 -10.74 -20.01
CA TYR A 2 -1.11 -9.32 -19.65
C TYR A 2 -2.04 -9.04 -18.46
N GLN A 3 -1.47 -8.68 -17.30
CA GLN A 3 -2.29 -8.23 -16.18
C GLN A 3 -2.93 -6.89 -16.54
N ARG A 4 -4.25 -6.87 -16.57
CA ARG A 4 -5.02 -5.65 -16.80
C ARG A 4 -4.83 -4.72 -15.61
N ILE A 5 -4.51 -3.44 -15.89
CA ILE A 5 -4.48 -2.40 -14.86
C ILE A 5 -5.87 -2.35 -14.19
N PRO A 6 -5.97 -2.37 -12.85
CA PRO A 6 -7.24 -2.28 -12.15
C PRO A 6 -8.05 -1.04 -12.56
N PRO A 7 -9.38 -1.10 -12.50
CA PRO A 7 -10.24 -0.12 -13.18
C PRO A 7 -10.07 1.30 -12.68
N VAL A 8 -9.94 1.54 -11.36
CA VAL A 8 -9.83 2.90 -10.83
C VAL A 8 -8.46 3.49 -11.14
N THR A 9 -7.39 2.74 -10.95
CA THR A 9 -6.04 3.19 -11.36
C THR A 9 -6.02 3.56 -12.83
N ARG A 10 -6.61 2.73 -13.71
CA ARG A 10 -6.70 3.03 -15.15
C ARG A 10 -7.48 4.30 -15.42
N ILE A 11 -8.64 4.50 -14.78
CA ILE A 11 -9.46 5.70 -14.95
C ILE A 11 -8.69 6.94 -14.48
N LEU A 12 -8.04 6.90 -13.32
CA LEU A 12 -7.27 8.01 -12.80
C LEU A 12 -6.09 8.38 -13.71
N LEU A 13 -5.36 7.38 -14.25
CA LEU A 13 -4.31 7.60 -15.24
C LEU A 13 -4.85 8.30 -16.49
N LEU A 14 -5.98 7.82 -17.03
CA LEU A 14 -6.59 8.40 -18.22
C LEU A 14 -7.11 9.82 -17.96
N VAL A 15 -7.83 10.05 -16.87
CA VAL A 15 -8.37 11.38 -16.54
C VAL A 15 -7.25 12.41 -16.43
N ASN A 16 -6.20 12.13 -15.63
CA ASN A 16 -5.08 13.06 -15.46
C ASN A 16 -4.35 13.33 -16.80
N THR A 17 -4.09 12.28 -17.59
CA THR A 17 -3.40 12.42 -18.87
C THR A 17 -4.26 13.19 -19.88
N ILE A 18 -5.55 12.88 -19.99
CA ILE A 18 -6.48 13.56 -20.91
C ILE A 18 -6.63 15.03 -20.50
N THR A 19 -6.81 15.32 -19.20
CA THR A 19 -6.89 16.70 -18.70
C THR A 19 -5.64 17.48 -19.06
N PHE A 20 -4.44 16.93 -18.82
CA PHE A 20 -3.19 17.60 -19.15
C PHE A 20 -3.07 17.88 -20.66
N VAL A 21 -3.31 16.86 -21.49
CA VAL A 21 -3.25 17.00 -22.95
C VAL A 21 -4.29 17.99 -23.45
N ALA A 22 -5.53 17.93 -22.96
CA ALA A 22 -6.57 18.87 -23.35
C ALA A 22 -6.20 20.32 -23.05
N LEU A 23 -5.65 20.60 -21.87
CA LEU A 23 -5.21 21.95 -21.48
C LEU A 23 -4.12 22.52 -22.39
N LEU A 24 -3.26 21.68 -22.98
CA LEU A 24 -2.23 22.13 -23.93
C LEU A 24 -2.84 22.68 -25.24
N PHE A 25 -4.03 22.22 -25.63
CA PHE A 25 -4.67 22.60 -26.90
C PHE A 25 -5.80 23.64 -26.74
N LEU A 26 -6.27 23.90 -25.52
CA LEU A 26 -7.40 24.79 -25.27
C LEU A 26 -7.02 26.29 -25.22
N GLY A 27 -5.74 26.66 -25.29
CA GLY A 27 -5.30 28.05 -25.28
C GLY A 27 -5.92 28.87 -24.13
N PRO A 28 -6.56 30.03 -24.39
CA PRO A 28 -7.13 30.88 -23.34
C PRO A 28 -8.20 30.18 -22.47
N LEU A 29 -8.93 29.21 -23.02
CA LEU A 29 -9.86 28.39 -22.22
C LEU A 29 -9.10 27.48 -21.26
N GLY A 30 -7.96 26.94 -21.67
CA GLY A 30 -7.07 26.16 -20.80
C GLY A 30 -6.55 26.99 -19.63
N ASP A 31 -6.13 28.22 -19.88
CA ASP A 31 -5.68 29.18 -18.85
C ASP A 31 -6.80 29.51 -17.85
N LEU A 32 -8.03 29.69 -18.36
CA LEU A 32 -9.21 29.90 -17.51
C LEU A 32 -9.49 28.68 -16.61
N ILE A 33 -9.42 27.46 -17.15
CA ILE A 33 -9.59 26.24 -16.38
C ILE A 33 -8.50 26.09 -15.34
N LEU A 34 -7.23 26.33 -15.69
CA LEU A 34 -6.13 26.34 -14.73
C LEU A 34 -6.37 27.36 -13.62
N GLY A 35 -6.77 28.58 -13.96
CA GLY A 35 -7.06 29.64 -13.00
C GLY A 35 -8.24 29.35 -12.08
N THR A 36 -9.28 28.64 -12.55
CA THR A 36 -10.47 28.34 -11.73
C THR A 36 -10.37 27.02 -10.96
N CYS A 37 -9.57 26.06 -11.44
CA CYS A 37 -9.50 24.70 -10.89
C CYS A 37 -8.24 24.45 -10.03
N SER A 38 -7.23 25.33 -10.06
CA SER A 38 -6.06 25.28 -9.16
C SER A 38 -6.45 25.65 -7.75
N LEU A 39 -5.80 25.07 -6.74
CA LEU A 39 -6.07 25.37 -5.34
C LEU A 39 -5.32 26.63 -4.92
N TYR A 40 -6.06 27.70 -4.69
CA TYR A 40 -5.56 28.96 -4.13
C TYR A 40 -5.75 29.01 -2.62
N PRO A 41 -4.87 29.71 -1.87
CA PRO A 41 -5.04 29.84 -0.42
C PRO A 41 -6.39 30.47 -0.08
N VAL A 42 -7.08 29.90 0.91
CA VAL A 42 -8.39 30.43 1.41
C VAL A 42 -8.21 31.82 2.00
N LEU A 43 -7.12 32.01 2.75
CA LEU A 43 -6.77 33.26 3.39
C LEU A 43 -5.35 33.69 2.97
N TYR A 44 -5.12 34.97 2.80
CA TYR A 44 -3.79 35.54 2.61
C TYR A 44 -3.56 36.71 3.54
N SER A 45 -2.29 36.96 3.87
CA SER A 45 -1.89 38.09 4.71
C SER A 45 -1.48 39.28 3.83
N SER A 46 -2.03 40.46 4.14
CA SER A 46 -1.61 41.74 3.53
C SER A 46 -1.60 42.83 4.60
N GLY A 47 -0.45 43.52 4.76
CA GLY A 47 -0.30 44.54 5.79
C GLY A 47 -0.52 44.06 7.22
N GLY A 48 -0.26 42.78 7.53
CA GLY A 48 -0.48 42.20 8.88
C GLY A 48 -1.92 41.79 9.18
N THR A 49 -2.84 41.95 8.21
CA THR A 49 -4.24 41.52 8.33
C THR A 49 -4.51 40.32 7.42
N LEU A 50 -5.42 39.43 7.84
CA LEU A 50 -5.88 38.30 7.07
C LEU A 50 -7.09 38.69 6.22
N HIS A 51 -7.04 38.39 4.95
CA HIS A 51 -8.09 38.62 3.97
C HIS A 51 -8.55 37.32 3.35
N VAL A 52 -9.86 37.22 3.04
CA VAL A 52 -10.41 36.14 2.26
C VAL A 52 -9.94 36.26 0.82
N ASN A 53 -9.40 35.19 0.25
CA ASN A 53 -8.89 35.18 -1.12
C ASN A 53 -10.04 35.10 -2.13
N PRO A 54 -10.20 36.08 -3.01
CA PRO A 54 -11.25 36.07 -4.03
C PRO A 54 -11.05 34.98 -5.10
N PHE A 55 -9.86 34.42 -5.23
CA PHE A 55 -9.57 33.35 -6.17
C PHE A 55 -9.89 31.95 -5.62
N PHE A 56 -10.09 31.80 -4.31
CA PHE A 56 -10.44 30.52 -3.71
C PHE A 56 -11.89 30.13 -3.99
N MET A 57 -12.06 28.89 -4.43
CA MET A 57 -13.37 28.25 -4.59
C MET A 57 -13.35 26.83 -4.00
N PRO A 58 -14.39 26.38 -3.25
CA PRO A 58 -14.37 25.08 -2.55
C PRO A 58 -14.09 23.86 -3.44
N HIS A 59 -14.51 23.87 -4.70
CA HIS A 59 -14.27 22.77 -5.63
C HIS A 59 -12.77 22.57 -5.94
N GLN A 60 -11.96 23.60 -5.74
CA GLN A 60 -10.51 23.54 -5.94
C GLN A 60 -9.82 22.50 -5.06
N LEU A 61 -10.37 22.22 -3.86
CA LEU A 61 -9.89 21.13 -2.98
C LEU A 61 -9.92 19.76 -3.65
N LEU A 62 -10.71 19.61 -4.70
CA LEU A 62 -10.80 18.37 -5.49
C LEU A 62 -10.15 18.49 -6.85
N THR A 63 -10.42 19.58 -7.56
CA THR A 63 -10.03 19.75 -8.98
C THR A 63 -8.52 19.89 -9.16
N TYR A 64 -7.83 20.53 -8.22
CA TYR A 64 -6.38 20.74 -8.27
C TYR A 64 -5.58 19.44 -8.42
N MET A 65 -6.12 18.31 -7.90
CA MET A 65 -5.50 16.99 -7.98
C MET A 65 -5.34 16.46 -9.41
N PHE A 66 -6.06 17.02 -10.38
CA PHE A 66 -6.07 16.57 -11.77
C PHE A 66 -5.30 17.49 -12.71
N LEU A 67 -4.70 18.57 -12.18
CA LEU A 67 -3.92 19.53 -12.92
C LEU A 67 -2.42 19.28 -12.75
N HIS A 68 -1.63 19.52 -13.79
CA HIS A 68 -0.18 19.30 -13.74
C HIS A 68 0.56 20.45 -14.43
N ALA A 69 1.65 20.92 -13.79
CA ALA A 69 2.39 22.08 -14.26
C ALA A 69 3.18 21.82 -15.57
N ASN A 70 3.68 20.60 -15.75
CA ASN A 70 4.49 20.21 -16.90
C ASN A 70 4.50 18.68 -17.08
N LEU A 71 5.08 18.23 -18.20
CA LEU A 71 5.12 16.81 -18.56
C LEU A 71 5.86 15.94 -17.52
N MET A 72 6.94 16.45 -16.93
CA MET A 72 7.69 15.69 -15.91
C MET A 72 6.88 15.54 -14.62
N HIS A 73 6.14 16.58 -14.22
CA HIS A 73 5.23 16.53 -13.09
C HIS A 73 4.12 15.49 -13.31
N LEU A 74 3.49 15.50 -14.50
CA LEU A 74 2.52 14.48 -14.88
C LEU A 74 3.15 13.08 -14.87
N PHE A 75 4.33 12.93 -15.50
CA PHE A 75 4.98 11.63 -15.62
C PHE A 75 5.26 10.98 -14.27
N PHE A 76 5.86 11.70 -13.32
CA PHE A 76 6.17 11.12 -12.00
C PHE A 76 4.92 10.80 -11.20
N ASN A 77 3.86 11.61 -11.28
CA ASN A 77 2.58 11.31 -10.64
C ASN A 77 1.95 10.04 -11.25
N MET A 78 1.87 9.96 -12.57
CA MET A 78 1.28 8.81 -13.26
C MET A 78 2.12 7.54 -13.10
N PHE A 79 3.44 7.67 -13.09
CA PHE A 79 4.34 6.56 -12.82
C PHE A 79 4.15 6.01 -11.40
N SER A 80 4.07 6.89 -10.40
CA SER A 80 3.80 6.50 -9.01
C SER A 80 2.43 5.83 -8.87
N LEU A 81 1.40 6.44 -9.46
CA LEU A 81 0.04 5.90 -9.45
C LEU A 81 -0.04 4.55 -10.16
N TRP A 82 0.63 4.39 -11.31
CA TRP A 82 0.69 3.11 -12.01
C TRP A 82 1.45 2.04 -11.22
N MET A 83 2.59 2.40 -10.64
CA MET A 83 3.46 1.44 -9.96
C MET A 83 2.87 0.98 -8.63
N PHE A 84 2.42 1.91 -7.78
CA PHE A 84 1.92 1.62 -6.44
C PHE A 84 0.39 1.53 -6.37
N GLY A 85 -0.31 2.39 -7.12
CA GLY A 85 -1.77 2.48 -7.09
C GLY A 85 -2.43 1.19 -7.51
N ARG A 86 -1.96 0.54 -8.58
CA ARG A 86 -2.50 -0.75 -9.03
C ARG A 86 -2.44 -1.83 -7.95
N ILE A 87 -1.33 -1.88 -7.19
CA ILE A 87 -1.11 -2.89 -6.14
C ILE A 87 -2.03 -2.59 -4.95
N ILE A 88 -2.12 -1.33 -4.56
CA ILE A 88 -2.97 -0.91 -3.45
C ILE A 88 -4.46 -1.04 -3.81
N GLU A 89 -4.85 -0.82 -5.07
CA GLU A 89 -6.21 -1.09 -5.52
C GLU A 89 -6.57 -2.57 -5.43
N GLU A 90 -5.66 -3.49 -5.79
CA GLU A 90 -5.87 -4.94 -5.63
C GLU A 90 -6.05 -5.34 -4.15
N VAL A 91 -5.33 -4.68 -3.23
CA VAL A 91 -5.42 -4.95 -1.78
C VAL A 91 -6.68 -4.35 -1.16
N PHE A 92 -7.03 -3.12 -1.51
CA PHE A 92 -8.13 -2.37 -0.90
C PHE A 92 -9.47 -2.66 -1.58
N GLY A 93 -9.44 -3.08 -2.84
CA GLY A 93 -10.57 -3.11 -3.76
C GLY A 93 -10.86 -1.72 -4.33
N SER A 94 -11.39 -1.66 -5.56
CA SER A 94 -11.53 -0.43 -6.35
C SER A 94 -12.31 0.68 -5.65
N LYS A 95 -13.43 0.37 -4.98
CA LYS A 95 -14.24 1.38 -4.30
C LYS A 95 -13.48 2.05 -3.15
N ARG A 96 -12.81 1.25 -2.29
CA ARG A 96 -12.04 1.79 -1.17
C ARG A 96 -10.79 2.53 -1.64
N PHE A 97 -10.15 2.05 -2.70
CA PHE A 97 -9.00 2.70 -3.28
C PHE A 97 -9.34 4.09 -3.82
N LEU A 98 -10.47 4.24 -4.54
CA LEU A 98 -10.92 5.56 -5.00
C LEU A 98 -11.16 6.53 -3.83
N ILE A 99 -11.89 6.09 -2.80
CA ILE A 99 -12.15 6.90 -1.61
C ILE A 99 -10.84 7.26 -0.91
N PHE A 100 -9.91 6.32 -0.80
CA PHE A 100 -8.58 6.53 -0.23
C PHE A 100 -7.81 7.60 -1.00
N TYR A 101 -7.75 7.49 -2.33
CA TYR A 101 -7.10 8.46 -3.22
C TYR A 101 -7.66 9.88 -3.00
N LEU A 102 -8.98 10.00 -2.98
CA LEU A 102 -9.66 11.29 -2.79
C LEU A 102 -9.41 11.86 -1.39
N ILE A 103 -9.47 11.04 -0.33
CA ILE A 103 -9.17 11.46 1.04
C ILE A 103 -7.73 11.96 1.16
N CYS A 104 -6.76 11.24 0.58
CA CYS A 104 -5.36 11.65 0.60
C CYS A 104 -5.17 12.98 -0.13
N GLY A 105 -5.78 13.15 -1.30
CA GLY A 105 -5.66 14.38 -2.06
C GLY A 105 -6.34 15.58 -1.39
N VAL A 106 -7.60 15.45 -1.00
CA VAL A 106 -8.30 16.53 -0.28
C VAL A 106 -7.57 16.87 1.03
N GLY A 107 -7.14 15.86 1.79
CA GLY A 107 -6.36 16.07 3.01
C GLY A 107 -5.02 16.76 2.77
N ALA A 108 -4.35 16.46 1.67
CA ALA A 108 -3.14 17.15 1.24
C ALA A 108 -3.41 18.64 0.99
N GLY A 109 -4.48 18.96 0.25
CA GLY A 109 -4.93 20.33 0.03
C GLY A 109 -5.22 21.07 1.33
N LEU A 110 -5.96 20.44 2.26
CA LEU A 110 -6.27 21.05 3.57
C LEU A 110 -5.01 21.33 4.39
N CYS A 111 -4.03 20.42 4.41
CA CYS A 111 -2.75 20.67 5.09
C CYS A 111 -1.97 21.81 4.42
N GLN A 112 -2.00 21.90 3.11
CA GLN A 112 -1.38 22.99 2.35
C GLN A 112 -2.04 24.33 2.69
N GLU A 113 -3.36 24.39 2.76
CA GLU A 113 -4.10 25.59 3.16
C GLU A 113 -3.68 26.09 4.55
N VAL A 114 -3.66 25.17 5.56
CA VAL A 114 -3.22 25.54 6.90
C VAL A 114 -1.79 26.09 6.91
N TRP A 115 -0.89 25.48 6.15
CA TRP A 115 0.48 25.94 6.05
C TRP A 115 0.61 27.31 5.37
N GLN A 116 -0.18 27.56 4.32
CA GLN A 116 -0.19 28.81 3.59
C GLN A 116 -0.71 29.99 4.46
N ILE A 117 -1.71 29.72 5.30
CA ILE A 117 -2.21 30.72 6.27
C ILE A 117 -1.11 31.09 7.26
N ILE A 118 -0.38 30.09 7.79
CA ILE A 118 0.69 30.32 8.79
C ILE A 118 1.90 31.02 8.12
N GLY A 119 2.26 30.64 6.91
CA GLY A 119 3.41 31.16 6.15
C GLY A 119 3.19 32.51 5.48
N GLY A 120 1.96 33.02 5.47
CA GLY A 120 1.65 34.34 4.87
C GLY A 120 1.91 34.41 3.37
N VAL A 121 1.57 33.37 2.62
CA VAL A 121 1.81 33.29 1.17
C VAL A 121 0.95 34.27 0.37
N PRO A 122 1.40 34.65 -0.86
CA PRO A 122 0.63 35.54 -1.75
C PRO A 122 -0.70 34.91 -2.18
N PRO A 123 -1.74 35.73 -2.47
CA PRO A 123 -3.07 35.22 -2.85
C PRO A 123 -3.08 34.42 -4.17
N TYR A 124 -2.08 34.59 -5.00
CA TYR A 124 -1.94 33.90 -6.29
C TYR A 124 -1.05 32.64 -6.22
N ALA A 125 -0.62 32.24 -5.03
CA ALA A 125 0.21 31.04 -4.85
C ALA A 125 -0.66 29.77 -5.00
N ALA A 126 -0.85 29.33 -6.24
CA ALA A 126 -1.67 28.18 -6.54
C ALA A 126 -0.94 26.86 -6.35
N THR A 127 -1.65 25.86 -5.84
CA THR A 127 -1.19 24.47 -5.72
C THR A 127 -1.92 23.60 -6.74
N ILE A 128 -1.18 22.74 -7.45
CA ILE A 128 -1.73 21.75 -8.40
C ILE A 128 -0.99 20.42 -8.30
N GLY A 129 -1.65 19.33 -8.65
CA GLY A 129 -1.05 18.00 -8.82
C GLY A 129 -1.68 16.89 -8.02
N ALA A 130 -1.58 15.67 -8.54
CA ALA A 130 -2.02 14.44 -7.89
C ALA A 130 -1.05 13.96 -6.80
N SER A 131 0.08 14.66 -6.60
CA SER A 131 1.21 14.19 -5.79
C SER A 131 0.81 13.90 -4.34
N GLY A 132 -0.02 14.74 -3.71
CA GLY A 132 -0.50 14.48 -2.34
C GLY A 132 -1.19 13.12 -2.21
N ALA A 133 -2.07 12.77 -3.15
CA ALA A 133 -2.69 11.45 -3.20
C ALA A 133 -1.68 10.33 -3.50
N CYS A 134 -0.73 10.57 -4.40
CA CYS A 134 0.33 9.61 -4.73
C CYS A 134 1.23 9.33 -3.53
N TYR A 135 1.58 10.33 -2.70
CA TYR A 135 2.33 10.13 -1.46
C TYR A 135 1.53 9.34 -0.41
N GLY A 136 0.21 9.55 -0.34
CA GLY A 136 -0.68 8.72 0.48
C GLY A 136 -0.67 7.25 0.05
N ILE A 137 -0.74 6.98 -1.26
CA ILE A 137 -0.65 5.63 -1.83
C ILE A 137 0.73 5.02 -1.57
N LEU A 138 1.80 5.77 -1.73
CA LEU A 138 3.17 5.34 -1.45
C LEU A 138 3.32 4.93 0.01
N LEU A 139 2.79 5.72 0.95
CA LEU A 139 2.74 5.37 2.37
C LEU A 139 1.96 4.07 2.59
N ALA A 140 0.77 3.94 2.02
CA ALA A 140 -0.05 2.73 2.13
C ALA A 140 0.68 1.50 1.63
N PHE A 141 1.42 1.62 0.52
CA PHE A 141 2.27 0.55 -0.01
C PHE A 141 3.37 0.17 0.99
N GLY A 142 4.13 1.12 1.51
CA GLY A 142 5.21 0.83 2.44
C GLY A 142 4.75 0.24 3.78
N LEU A 143 3.55 0.62 4.26
CA LEU A 143 2.95 0.03 5.45
C LEU A 143 2.39 -1.38 5.18
N THR A 144 1.89 -1.62 3.98
CA THR A 144 1.33 -2.93 3.59
C THR A 144 2.44 -3.93 3.25
N PHE A 145 3.50 -3.48 2.56
CA PHE A 145 4.61 -4.29 2.06
C PHE A 145 5.99 -3.80 2.56
N PRO A 146 6.24 -3.69 3.87
CA PRO A 146 7.41 -2.99 4.42
C PRO A 146 8.76 -3.61 4.05
N ASN A 147 8.80 -4.88 3.73
CA ASN A 147 10.04 -5.61 3.42
C ASN A 147 10.24 -5.86 1.91
N GLU A 148 9.25 -5.48 1.08
CA GLU A 148 9.40 -5.59 -0.37
C GLU A 148 10.50 -4.65 -0.86
N ARG A 149 11.24 -5.10 -1.87
CA ARG A 149 12.32 -4.34 -2.47
C ARG A 149 11.83 -3.62 -3.70
N ILE A 150 11.86 -2.30 -3.64
CA ILE A 150 11.57 -1.42 -4.77
C ILE A 150 12.90 -1.09 -5.45
N MET A 151 12.98 -1.32 -6.76
CA MET A 151 14.11 -0.87 -7.55
C MET A 151 13.94 0.61 -7.83
N LEU A 152 14.86 1.45 -7.35
CA LEU A 152 14.90 2.84 -7.78
C LEU A 152 15.20 2.93 -9.27
N LEU A 153 14.71 3.99 -9.91
CA LEU A 153 14.92 4.17 -11.34
C LEU A 153 16.37 4.57 -11.64
N ILE A 154 16.92 5.50 -10.88
CA ILE A 154 18.28 6.02 -11.02
C ILE A 154 18.84 6.41 -9.64
N PRO A 155 19.94 5.79 -9.17
CA PRO A 155 20.55 4.56 -9.67
C PRO A 155 19.69 3.32 -9.36
N PRO A 156 19.81 2.22 -10.10
CA PRO A 156 18.97 1.03 -9.93
C PRO A 156 19.35 0.23 -8.65
N ILE A 157 19.07 0.79 -7.50
CA ILE A 157 19.36 0.22 -6.18
C ILE A 157 18.08 -0.37 -5.59
N PRO A 158 18.08 -1.65 -5.13
CA PRO A 158 16.93 -2.24 -4.47
C PRO A 158 16.82 -1.77 -3.00
N ILE A 159 15.83 -0.95 -2.69
CA ILE A 159 15.55 -0.44 -1.34
C ILE A 159 14.27 -1.09 -0.80
N LYS A 160 14.27 -1.48 0.49
CA LYS A 160 13.04 -1.95 1.13
C LYS A 160 12.03 -0.80 1.25
N ALA A 161 10.77 -1.09 0.96
CA ALA A 161 9.69 -0.09 0.94
C ALA A 161 9.63 0.76 2.22
N LYS A 162 9.80 0.17 3.39
CA LYS A 162 9.83 0.91 4.66
C LYS A 162 10.91 2.00 4.72
N TRP A 163 12.12 1.73 4.19
CA TRP A 163 13.21 2.71 4.20
C TRP A 163 12.98 3.81 3.15
N LEU A 164 12.40 3.45 2.02
CA LEU A 164 11.99 4.40 1.00
C LEU A 164 10.97 5.41 1.56
N ILE A 165 9.93 4.92 2.25
CA ILE A 165 8.90 5.77 2.86
C ILE A 165 9.51 6.68 3.94
N ILE A 166 10.33 6.12 4.85
CA ILE A 166 10.98 6.93 5.88
C ILE A 166 11.85 8.02 5.27
N GLY A 167 12.60 7.68 4.22
CA GLY A 167 13.43 8.64 3.49
C GLY A 167 12.59 9.76 2.84
N TYR A 168 11.47 9.41 2.19
CA TYR A 168 10.58 10.43 1.60
C TYR A 168 9.94 11.32 2.66
N VAL A 169 9.42 10.76 3.76
CA VAL A 169 8.86 11.57 4.86
C VAL A 169 9.91 12.54 5.40
N ALA A 170 11.13 12.06 5.68
CA ALA A 170 12.20 12.90 6.20
C ALA A 170 12.61 14.00 5.19
N LEU A 171 12.72 13.65 3.91
CA LEU A 171 13.04 14.59 2.85
C LEU A 171 11.96 15.68 2.70
N GLU A 172 10.69 15.32 2.65
CA GLU A 172 9.58 16.26 2.51
C GLU A 172 9.49 17.21 3.71
N LEU A 173 9.68 16.68 4.94
CA LEU A 173 9.74 17.52 6.14
C LEU A 173 10.94 18.47 6.12
N TYR A 174 12.11 18.00 5.70
CA TYR A 174 13.29 18.85 5.57
C TYR A 174 13.06 19.96 4.53
N LEU A 175 12.54 19.61 3.35
CA LEU A 175 12.30 20.55 2.28
C LEU A 175 11.16 21.53 2.60
N SER A 176 10.16 21.12 3.38
CA SER A 176 9.06 22.02 3.78
C SER A 176 9.54 23.21 4.61
N VAL A 177 10.66 23.07 5.30
CA VAL A 177 11.25 24.14 6.14
C VAL A 177 12.35 24.90 5.41
N ASN A 178 13.11 24.22 4.53
CA ASN A 178 14.34 24.77 3.96
C ASN A 178 14.24 25.15 2.49
N SER A 179 13.15 24.84 1.78
CA SER A 179 13.01 25.22 0.38
C SER A 179 12.24 26.54 0.24
N ASN A 180 12.84 27.47 -0.52
CA ASN A 180 12.15 28.70 -0.97
C ASN A 180 11.37 28.46 -2.29
N GLY A 181 11.11 27.19 -2.63
CA GLY A 181 10.52 26.81 -3.91
C GLY A 181 8.99 26.77 -3.90
N ASN A 182 8.42 26.75 -5.11
CA ASN A 182 6.98 26.65 -5.35
C ASN A 182 6.44 25.22 -5.17
N ILE A 183 7.16 24.32 -4.49
CA ILE A 183 6.75 22.94 -4.32
C ILE A 183 5.99 22.80 -3.01
N ALA A 184 4.81 22.22 -3.10
CA ALA A 184 3.92 22.03 -1.96
C ALA A 184 4.34 20.80 -1.10
N HIS A 185 5.53 20.86 -0.48
CA HIS A 185 6.06 19.77 0.36
C HIS A 185 5.11 19.39 1.50
N ILE A 186 4.44 20.38 2.09
CA ILE A 186 3.42 20.15 3.13
C ILE A 186 2.19 19.40 2.59
N ALA A 187 1.79 19.64 1.33
CA ALA A 187 0.73 18.82 0.72
C ALA A 187 1.13 17.34 0.61
N HIS A 188 2.40 17.04 0.31
CA HIS A 188 2.88 15.66 0.28
C HIS A 188 2.81 14.99 1.66
N VAL A 189 3.30 15.67 2.70
CA VAL A 189 3.21 15.20 4.09
C VAL A 189 1.74 15.06 4.51
N GLY A 190 0.88 16.03 4.15
CA GLY A 190 -0.55 16.00 4.38
C GLY A 190 -1.23 14.78 3.77
N GLY A 191 -0.91 14.46 2.52
CA GLY A 191 -1.43 13.28 1.83
C GLY A 191 -1.02 11.98 2.53
N MET A 192 0.21 11.88 3.01
CA MET A 192 0.66 10.73 3.82
C MET A 192 -0.07 10.67 5.17
N LEU A 193 -0.25 11.79 5.85
CA LEU A 193 -0.97 11.86 7.13
C LEU A 193 -2.42 11.38 7.00
N PHE A 194 -3.16 11.93 6.03
CA PHE A 194 -4.55 11.52 5.79
C PHE A 194 -4.66 10.07 5.30
N GLY A 195 -3.70 9.59 4.52
CA GLY A 195 -3.59 8.18 4.15
C GLY A 195 -3.40 7.28 5.37
N TRP A 196 -2.52 7.65 6.28
CA TRP A 196 -2.29 6.93 7.54
C TRP A 196 -3.53 6.91 8.43
N LEU A 197 -4.19 8.05 8.62
CA LEU A 197 -5.42 8.18 9.39
C LEU A 197 -6.54 7.32 8.79
N CYS A 198 -6.70 7.34 7.47
CA CYS A 198 -7.67 6.54 6.74
C CYS A 198 -7.44 5.03 6.95
N MET A 199 -6.18 4.57 6.86
CA MET A 199 -5.83 3.16 7.11
C MET A 199 -6.15 2.74 8.56
N ILE A 200 -5.93 3.62 9.54
CA ILE A 200 -6.30 3.36 10.95
C ILE A 200 -7.82 3.28 11.08
N ALA A 201 -8.56 4.27 10.56
CA ALA A 201 -10.02 4.36 10.66
C ALA A 201 -10.70 3.14 10.03
N TRP A 202 -10.20 2.68 8.90
CA TRP A 202 -10.73 1.49 8.24
C TRP A 202 -10.21 0.18 8.84
N ARG A 203 -9.40 0.23 9.87
CA ARG A 203 -8.72 -0.94 10.46
C ARG A 203 -7.98 -1.77 9.41
N MET A 204 -7.50 -1.11 8.36
CA MET A 204 -6.75 -1.72 7.27
C MET A 204 -5.28 -1.90 7.61
N TRP A 205 -4.87 -1.62 8.84
CA TRP A 205 -3.54 -1.97 9.31
C TRP A 205 -3.32 -3.45 9.03
N PRO A 206 -2.25 -3.84 8.33
CA PRO A 206 -2.10 -5.18 7.81
C PRO A 206 -2.11 -6.20 8.95
N ARG A 207 -3.29 -6.79 9.20
CA ARG A 207 -3.45 -7.96 10.07
C ARG A 207 -2.89 -9.21 9.40
N ARG A 208 -2.70 -9.18 8.09
CA ARG A 208 -2.13 -10.21 7.24
C ARG A 208 -0.87 -9.67 6.59
N ARG A 209 0.18 -10.47 6.57
CA ARG A 209 1.36 -10.15 5.76
C ARG A 209 1.00 -10.45 4.32
N TYR A 210 1.04 -9.42 3.50
CA TYR A 210 0.99 -9.58 2.06
C TYR A 210 2.42 -9.80 1.57
N SER A 211 2.63 -10.79 0.73
CA SER A 211 3.86 -11.03 -0.01
C SER A 211 3.58 -10.84 -1.49
N PHE A 212 4.46 -10.12 -2.15
CA PHE A 212 4.36 -9.87 -3.57
C PHE A 212 5.26 -10.87 -4.30
N THR A 213 4.69 -11.81 -5.04
CA THR A 213 5.48 -12.74 -5.83
C THR A 213 5.98 -12.07 -7.10
N ARG A 214 7.29 -11.94 -7.21
CA ARG A 214 8.03 -11.21 -8.27
C ARG A 214 7.73 -11.69 -9.71
N TRP A 215 7.22 -12.92 -9.87
CA TRP A 215 7.01 -13.52 -11.19
C TRP A 215 5.58 -13.47 -11.70
N ASP A 216 4.59 -13.34 -10.82
CA ASP A 216 3.18 -13.49 -11.17
C ASP A 216 2.34 -12.25 -10.79
N ASN A 217 2.97 -11.21 -10.23
CA ASN A 217 2.30 -9.99 -9.73
C ASN A 217 1.03 -10.28 -8.89
N ARG A 218 0.90 -11.47 -8.32
CA ARG A 218 -0.21 -11.80 -7.43
C ARG A 218 0.14 -11.44 -6.00
N VAL A 219 -0.79 -10.78 -5.35
CA VAL A 219 -0.71 -10.53 -3.91
C VAL A 219 -1.06 -11.83 -3.20
N MET A 220 -0.06 -12.52 -2.65
CA MET A 220 -0.28 -13.69 -1.79
C MET A 220 -0.52 -13.23 -0.36
N VAL A 221 -1.54 -13.79 0.27
CA VAL A 221 -1.85 -13.52 1.67
C VAL A 221 -1.13 -14.57 2.53
N ASP A 222 -0.02 -14.17 3.16
CA ASP A 222 0.65 -15.01 4.16
C ASP A 222 -0.16 -15.03 5.47
N GLU A 223 -0.39 -16.22 6.04
CA GLU A 223 -1.02 -16.34 7.36
C GLU A 223 -0.18 -15.63 8.43
N ALA A 224 -0.78 -14.69 9.12
CA ALA A 224 -0.11 -13.72 9.96
C ALA A 224 0.56 -14.35 11.20
N ARG A 225 1.89 -14.30 11.27
CA ARG A 225 2.56 -14.30 12.57
C ARG A 225 2.30 -12.96 13.27
N PRO A 226 2.00 -12.94 14.58
CA PRO A 226 1.67 -11.69 15.28
C PRO A 226 2.81 -10.70 15.18
N GLY A 227 2.52 -9.47 14.72
CA GLY A 227 3.51 -8.42 14.49
C GLY A 227 4.27 -8.01 15.77
N PHE A 228 5.45 -7.44 15.58
CA PHE A 228 6.37 -6.99 16.64
C PHE A 228 5.67 -6.19 17.75
N PHE A 229 4.78 -5.25 17.42
CA PHE A 229 4.01 -4.45 18.39
C PHE A 229 3.08 -5.29 19.26
N LYS A 230 2.41 -6.31 18.69
CA LYS A 230 1.55 -7.21 19.47
C LYS A 230 2.36 -8.10 20.41
N ARG A 231 3.56 -8.49 20.00
CA ARG A 231 4.54 -9.24 20.83
C ARG A 231 5.08 -8.36 21.97
N THR A 232 5.40 -7.11 21.69
CA THR A 232 5.92 -6.15 22.69
C THR A 232 4.80 -5.72 23.65
N TRP A 233 3.61 -5.42 23.14
CA TRP A 233 2.45 -5.05 23.95
C TRP A 233 1.91 -6.21 24.81
N SER A 234 1.95 -7.45 24.31
CA SER A 234 1.62 -8.63 25.13
C SER A 234 2.63 -8.87 26.24
N LYS A 235 3.92 -8.59 26.02
CA LYS A 235 4.96 -8.63 27.06
C LYS A 235 4.75 -7.52 28.10
N VAL A 236 4.44 -6.30 27.67
CA VAL A 236 4.16 -5.17 28.56
C VAL A 236 2.87 -5.41 29.36
N LYS A 237 1.80 -5.89 28.73
CA LYS A 237 0.57 -6.32 29.44
C LYS A 237 0.82 -7.47 30.43
N GLY A 238 1.77 -8.36 30.12
CA GLY A 238 2.17 -9.44 31.01
C GLY A 238 2.86 -8.96 32.30
N LEU A 239 3.60 -7.85 32.21
CA LEU A 239 4.25 -7.21 33.36
C LEU A 239 3.27 -6.56 34.34
N PHE A 240 2.12 -6.06 33.84
CA PHE A 240 1.08 -5.41 34.65
C PHE A 240 -0.07 -6.33 35.07
N ARG A 241 -0.10 -7.60 34.63
CA ARG A 241 -1.08 -8.57 35.07
C ARG A 241 -0.61 -9.21 36.38
N ARG A 242 -1.18 -8.75 37.51
CA ARG A 242 -1.12 -9.49 38.78
C ARG A 242 -1.62 -10.91 38.54
N LYS A 243 -0.80 -11.91 38.83
CA LYS A 243 -1.20 -13.32 38.77
C LYS A 243 -2.43 -13.51 39.65
N PRO A 244 -3.57 -14.01 39.15
CA PRO A 244 -4.67 -14.36 40.02
C PRO A 244 -4.22 -15.45 40.99
N LYS A 245 -4.44 -15.24 42.31
CA LYS A 245 -4.25 -16.29 43.30
C LYS A 245 -5.26 -17.39 42.97
N LEU A 246 -4.76 -18.59 42.64
CA LEU A 246 -5.55 -19.78 42.46
C LEU A 246 -6.20 -20.15 43.83
N GLN A 247 -7.51 -19.90 43.99
CA GLN A 247 -8.30 -20.57 45.00
C GLN A 247 -8.69 -21.93 44.46
N VAL A 248 -8.10 -22.97 45.00
CA VAL A 248 -8.51 -24.35 44.76
C VAL A 248 -9.76 -24.61 45.59
N LYS A 249 -10.95 -24.57 44.94
CA LYS A 249 -12.16 -25.22 45.48
C LYS A 249 -12.20 -26.63 44.93
N GLY A 250 -12.14 -27.60 45.81
CA GLY A 250 -12.13 -29.02 45.45
C GLY A 250 -13.46 -29.49 44.85
N GLY A 251 -13.35 -30.55 44.06
CA GLY A 251 -14.40 -31.48 43.71
C GLY A 251 -14.72 -31.58 42.22
N ALA A 252 -14.46 -32.78 41.68
CA ALA A 252 -14.98 -33.42 40.49
C ALA A 252 -14.34 -33.09 39.14
N ALA A 253 -13.77 -34.12 38.54
CA ALA A 253 -13.45 -34.34 37.11
C ALA A 253 -12.45 -33.34 36.48
N PHE A 254 -11.20 -33.51 36.89
CA PHE A 254 -10.04 -33.01 36.10
C PHE A 254 -9.88 -33.95 34.88
N ARG A 255 -10.54 -33.60 33.77
CA ARG A 255 -10.24 -34.19 32.47
C ARG A 255 -8.90 -33.58 32.04
N ASP A 256 -7.89 -34.43 32.02
CA ASP A 256 -6.51 -34.07 31.76
C ASP A 256 -6.36 -33.53 30.34
N ARG A 257 -6.35 -32.18 30.20
CA ARG A 257 -6.10 -31.50 28.92
C ARG A 257 -4.70 -31.78 28.34
N ASN A 258 -3.78 -32.29 29.15
CA ASN A 258 -2.47 -32.70 28.69
C ASN A 258 -2.53 -34.02 27.95
N ALA A 259 -3.40 -34.95 28.37
CA ALA A 259 -3.59 -36.21 27.66
C ALA A 259 -4.19 -36.00 26.26
N ASP A 260 -5.15 -35.09 26.11
CA ASP A 260 -5.72 -34.73 24.79
C ASP A 260 -4.68 -34.00 23.91
N TYR A 261 -3.81 -33.20 24.49
CA TYR A 261 -2.74 -32.51 23.77
C TYR A 261 -1.65 -33.49 23.33
N GLU A 262 -1.21 -34.39 24.21
CA GLU A 262 -0.26 -35.45 23.90
C GLU A 262 -0.80 -36.46 22.86
N TYR A 263 -2.06 -36.84 22.97
CA TYR A 263 -2.73 -37.67 21.97
C TYR A 263 -2.75 -37.01 20.58
N ASN A 264 -3.08 -35.74 20.51
CA ASN A 264 -3.09 -35.00 19.25
C ASN A 264 -1.68 -34.76 18.68
N LEU A 265 -0.66 -34.61 19.55
CA LEU A 265 0.75 -34.53 19.13
C LEU A 265 1.24 -35.87 18.58
N ARG A 266 0.93 -37.01 19.26
CA ARG A 266 1.26 -38.34 18.75
C ARG A 266 0.62 -38.63 17.41
N LYS A 267 -0.68 -38.33 17.28
CA LYS A 267 -1.43 -38.51 16.02
C LYS A 267 -0.85 -37.64 14.88
N LYS A 268 -0.36 -36.47 15.21
CA LYS A 268 0.32 -35.56 14.23
C LYS A 268 1.73 -36.04 13.87
N GLN A 269 2.45 -36.63 14.82
CA GLN A 269 3.75 -37.26 14.59
C GLN A 269 3.66 -38.56 13.80
N GLU A 270 2.65 -39.38 14.06
CA GLU A 270 2.37 -40.59 13.30
C GLU A 270 1.94 -40.30 11.86
N ALA A 271 1.17 -39.21 11.63
CA ALA A 271 0.81 -38.75 10.29
C ALA A 271 2.02 -38.12 9.51
N THR A 272 3.03 -37.62 10.23
CA THR A 272 4.24 -37.03 9.61
C THR A 272 5.36 -38.07 9.47
N SER A 273 5.30 -39.20 10.17
CA SER A 273 6.28 -40.30 10.14
C SER A 273 5.91 -41.44 9.20
N ALA A 274 4.77 -41.37 8.52
CA ALA A 274 4.46 -42.28 7.43
C ALA A 274 5.45 -41.96 6.27
N ARG A 275 6.63 -42.61 6.32
CA ARG A 275 7.54 -42.62 5.18
C ARG A 275 6.76 -43.19 4.00
N PRO A 276 6.80 -42.50 2.82
CA PRO A 276 6.22 -43.06 1.61
C PRO A 276 6.80 -44.47 1.41
N ASP A 277 5.93 -45.40 1.01
CA ASP A 277 6.33 -46.77 0.67
C ASP A 277 7.55 -46.71 -0.27
N PRO A 278 8.69 -47.36 0.07
CA PRO A 278 9.90 -47.30 -0.76
C PRO A 278 9.66 -47.70 -2.21
N GLU A 279 8.71 -48.61 -2.45
CA GLU A 279 8.32 -48.99 -3.83
C GLU A 279 7.57 -47.85 -4.55
N GLN A 280 6.69 -47.16 -3.83
CA GLN A 280 5.97 -46.01 -4.41
C GLN A 280 6.91 -44.88 -4.73
N GLN A 281 7.88 -44.57 -3.85
CA GLN A 281 8.91 -43.55 -4.11
C GLN A 281 9.76 -43.89 -5.32
N ALA A 282 10.21 -45.14 -5.43
CA ALA A 282 10.99 -45.62 -6.58
C ALA A 282 10.22 -45.57 -7.92
N ARG A 283 8.88 -45.69 -7.89
CA ARG A 283 8.03 -45.51 -9.08
C ARG A 283 7.95 -44.05 -9.48
N ILE A 284 7.74 -43.16 -8.51
CA ILE A 284 7.70 -41.71 -8.76
C ILE A 284 9.01 -41.22 -9.32
N ASP A 285 10.15 -41.66 -8.77
CA ASP A 285 11.47 -41.27 -9.25
C ASP A 285 11.71 -41.71 -10.69
N ARG A 286 11.26 -42.92 -11.10
CA ARG A 286 11.32 -43.40 -12.49
C ARG A 286 10.46 -42.54 -13.43
N ILE A 287 9.27 -42.15 -12.99
CA ILE A 287 8.39 -41.26 -13.77
C ILE A 287 9.03 -39.88 -13.96
N LEU A 288 9.64 -39.34 -12.91
CA LEU A 288 10.34 -38.04 -12.97
C LEU A 288 11.57 -38.10 -13.90
N GLU A 289 12.28 -39.22 -13.88
CA GLU A 289 13.43 -39.39 -14.78
C GLU A 289 12.99 -39.51 -16.25
N LYS A 290 11.85 -40.15 -16.50
CA LYS A 290 11.25 -40.23 -17.85
C LYS A 290 10.77 -38.84 -18.33
N VAL A 291 10.21 -38.02 -17.44
CA VAL A 291 9.86 -36.63 -17.75
C VAL A 291 11.11 -35.81 -18.12
N LYS A 292 12.20 -35.98 -17.36
CA LYS A 292 13.48 -35.32 -17.64
C LYS A 292 14.06 -35.65 -19.01
N ARG A 293 13.95 -36.93 -19.44
CA ARG A 293 14.53 -37.42 -20.70
C ARG A 293 13.66 -37.12 -21.92
N SER A 294 12.37 -37.26 -21.80
CA SER A 294 11.46 -37.33 -22.96
C SER A 294 10.26 -36.35 -22.88
N GLY A 295 10.20 -35.48 -21.84
CA GLY A 295 9.14 -34.54 -21.66
C GLY A 295 7.85 -35.14 -21.04
N TYR A 296 6.97 -34.31 -20.54
CA TYR A 296 5.72 -34.67 -19.86
C TYR A 296 4.72 -35.42 -20.78
N ASP A 297 4.75 -35.13 -22.06
CA ASP A 297 3.84 -35.72 -23.05
C ASP A 297 4.18 -37.21 -23.36
N SER A 298 5.37 -37.68 -23.01
CA SER A 298 5.79 -39.06 -23.13
C SER A 298 5.23 -39.99 -22.05
N LEU A 299 4.57 -39.44 -21.01
CA LEU A 299 3.97 -40.22 -19.93
C LEU A 299 2.65 -40.84 -20.38
N THR A 300 2.44 -42.10 -19.97
CA THR A 300 1.13 -42.76 -20.08
C THR A 300 0.07 -42.11 -19.18
N ALA A 301 -1.19 -42.39 -19.46
CA ALA A 301 -2.32 -41.85 -18.65
C ALA A 301 -2.24 -42.30 -17.18
N ASP A 302 -1.67 -43.48 -16.90
CA ASP A 302 -1.52 -43.99 -15.54
C ASP A 302 -0.35 -43.34 -14.82
N GLU A 303 0.79 -43.13 -15.50
CA GLU A 303 1.95 -42.41 -14.96
C GLU A 303 1.58 -40.94 -14.63
N LYS A 304 0.78 -40.27 -15.46
CA LYS A 304 0.25 -38.91 -15.18
C LYS A 304 -0.66 -38.89 -13.95
N ARG A 305 -1.52 -39.91 -13.77
CA ARG A 305 -2.39 -40.03 -12.59
C ARG A 305 -1.59 -40.28 -11.31
N GLU A 306 -0.56 -41.12 -11.38
CA GLU A 306 0.29 -41.44 -10.23
C GLU A 306 1.12 -40.23 -9.78
N LEU A 307 1.70 -39.48 -10.71
CA LEU A 307 2.41 -38.23 -10.44
C LEU A 307 1.49 -37.18 -9.82
N PHE A 308 0.25 -37.08 -10.27
CA PHE A 308 -0.73 -36.14 -9.73
C PHE A 308 -1.21 -36.49 -8.33
N ARG A 309 -1.33 -37.80 -8.01
CA ARG A 309 -1.65 -38.28 -6.65
C ARG A 309 -0.52 -37.98 -5.66
N SER A 310 0.73 -38.17 -6.06
CA SER A 310 1.90 -37.91 -5.20
C SER A 310 2.12 -36.45 -4.89
N SER A 311 1.64 -35.53 -5.71
CA SER A 311 1.76 -34.07 -5.50
C SER A 311 0.72 -33.51 -4.52
N ARG A 312 -0.26 -34.33 -4.09
CA ARG A 312 -1.36 -33.92 -3.20
C ARG A 312 -1.19 -34.37 -1.74
N ASN A 313 -0.22 -35.24 -1.48
CA ASN A 313 0.19 -35.64 -0.13
C ASN A 313 1.48 -34.89 0.26
#